data_d10b2277470f45e1936480e49cd06a02
#
_entry.id   d10b2277470f45e1936480e49cd06a02
#
_cell.length_a   1.000
_cell.length_b   1.000
_cell.length_c   1.000
_cell.angle_alpha   90.00
_cell.angle_beta   90.00
_cell.angle_gamma   90.00
#
_symmetry.space_group_name_H-M   'P 1'
#
loop_
_entity.id
_entity.type
_entity.pdbx_description
1 polymer ?
#
loop_
_entity_poly.entity_id
_entity_poly.type
_entity_poly.pdbx_seq_one_letter_code
_entity_poly.pdbx_strand_id
1 'polypeptide(L)'
;HIKVAGEDTYEDMNCVGSSEEELAVRTITKKCRGRIRKKRTRGTGDGALKESLHVPRTVYNKIYDMTREKLAKGVYAYGENSKHPEFSLTQKVLDEDENVKYKAYPRCILSSGPSRKIENGAEEVAELEMTIDLMPDENGECMYEALESELESEEIKQQWLTNFSLELVKAV
;
A
#
# COMPACT_ATOMS: atom_id res chain seq x y z
N HIS A 1 5.91 5.44 3.31
CA HIS A 1 6.77 5.72 2.15
C HIS A 1 6.28 4.95 0.94
N ILE A 2 6.48 5.51 -0.24
CA ILE A 2 6.08 4.92 -1.52
C ILE A 2 7.25 4.92 -2.51
N LYS A 3 7.35 3.87 -3.31
CA LYS A 3 8.27 3.80 -4.45
C LYS A 3 7.51 3.40 -5.71
N VAL A 4 7.38 4.33 -6.65
CA VAL A 4 6.72 4.07 -7.93
C VAL A 4 7.60 3.17 -8.80
N ALA A 5 7.00 2.28 -9.56
CA ALA A 5 7.72 1.35 -10.43
C ALA A 5 8.64 2.11 -11.41
N GLY A 6 9.91 1.69 -11.44
CA GLY A 6 10.96 2.36 -12.24
C GLY A 6 11.73 3.46 -11.49
N GLU A 7 11.37 3.78 -10.26
CA GLU A 7 12.15 4.65 -9.38
C GLU A 7 13.08 3.84 -8.46
N ASP A 8 14.22 4.43 -8.11
CA ASP A 8 15.22 3.77 -7.26
C ASP A 8 14.98 4.02 -5.76
N THR A 9 14.26 5.07 -5.41
CA THR A 9 14.12 5.55 -4.03
C THR A 9 12.67 5.61 -3.59
N TYR A 10 12.46 5.39 -2.28
CA TYR A 10 11.18 5.64 -1.63
C TYR A 10 11.00 7.13 -1.33
N GLU A 11 9.83 7.67 -1.59
CA GLU A 11 9.41 9.02 -1.21
C GLU A 11 8.51 8.96 0.03
N ASP A 12 8.65 9.94 0.92
CA ASP A 12 7.79 10.07 2.09
C ASP A 12 6.38 10.53 1.69
N MET A 13 5.36 9.88 2.24
CA MET A 13 3.95 10.23 2.06
C MET A 13 3.37 11.03 3.22
N ASN A 14 4.20 11.49 4.15
CA ASN A 14 3.80 12.16 5.39
C ASN A 14 2.96 11.26 6.33
N CYS A 15 1.92 11.84 6.95
CA CYS A 15 1.13 11.15 7.95
C CYS A 15 -0.05 10.40 7.34
N VAL A 16 -0.29 9.20 7.85
CA VAL A 16 -1.50 8.40 7.60
C VAL A 16 -2.48 8.68 8.73
N GLY A 17 -3.70 9.11 8.40
CA GLY A 17 -4.77 9.32 9.37
C GLY A 17 -5.47 8.01 9.73
N SER A 18 -5.77 7.18 8.72
CA SER A 18 -6.35 5.85 8.93
C SER A 18 -5.90 4.88 7.86
N SER A 19 -5.82 3.60 8.22
CA SER A 19 -5.47 2.50 7.31
C SER A 19 -6.33 1.29 7.64
N GLU A 20 -7.04 0.76 6.65
CA GLU A 20 -7.84 -0.47 6.75
C GLU A 20 -7.32 -1.49 5.74
N GLU A 21 -6.89 -2.65 6.21
CA GLU A 21 -6.32 -3.73 5.40
C GLU A 21 -7.28 -4.92 5.35
N GLU A 22 -7.54 -5.43 4.16
CA GLU A 22 -8.31 -6.65 3.92
C GLU A 22 -7.56 -7.58 2.98
N LEU A 23 -7.08 -8.71 3.52
CA LEU A 23 -6.37 -9.73 2.73
C LEU A 23 -7.36 -10.79 2.23
N ALA A 24 -7.28 -11.11 0.96
CA ALA A 24 -8.21 -12.02 0.31
C ALA A 24 -7.92 -13.50 0.63
N VAL A 25 -8.99 -14.27 0.84
CA VAL A 25 -8.90 -15.69 1.13
C VAL A 25 -9.78 -16.51 0.19
N ARG A 26 -9.29 -17.71 -0.15
CA ARG A 26 -10.05 -18.72 -0.88
C ARG A 26 -10.41 -19.88 0.04
N THR A 27 -11.70 -20.20 0.13
CA THR A 27 -12.19 -21.36 0.88
C THR A 27 -12.59 -22.48 -0.06
N ILE A 28 -11.99 -23.68 0.14
CA ILE A 28 -12.33 -24.91 -0.57
C ILE A 28 -13.09 -25.83 0.38
N THR A 29 -14.29 -26.24 -0.01
CA THR A 29 -15.17 -27.08 0.78
C THR A 29 -15.40 -28.41 0.09
N LYS A 30 -15.08 -29.53 0.77
CA LYS A 30 -15.44 -30.87 0.33
C LYS A 30 -16.74 -31.30 1.02
N LYS A 31 -17.77 -31.58 0.23
CA LYS A 31 -19.06 -32.10 0.70
C LYS A 31 -19.19 -33.59 0.38
N CYS A 32 -19.85 -34.37 1.24
CA CYS A 32 -20.23 -35.73 1.02
C CYS A 32 -21.64 -35.97 1.58
N ARG A 33 -22.57 -36.50 0.79
CA ARG A 33 -23.98 -36.72 1.13
C ARG A 33 -24.65 -35.47 1.75
N GLY A 34 -24.44 -34.29 1.13
CA GLY A 34 -24.99 -33.00 1.58
C GLY A 34 -24.34 -32.40 2.80
N ARG A 35 -23.39 -33.07 3.44
CA ARG A 35 -22.68 -32.57 4.63
C ARG A 35 -21.25 -32.13 4.31
N ILE A 36 -20.79 -31.03 4.91
CA ILE A 36 -19.40 -30.59 4.82
C ILE A 36 -18.50 -31.57 5.56
N ARG A 37 -17.56 -32.20 4.84
CA ARG A 37 -16.57 -33.13 5.42
C ARG A 37 -15.22 -32.48 5.66
N LYS A 38 -14.87 -31.47 4.87
CA LYS A 38 -13.60 -30.77 5.01
C LYS A 38 -13.73 -29.34 4.47
N LYS A 39 -13.19 -28.39 5.22
CA LYS A 39 -13.06 -27.00 4.81
C LYS A 39 -11.59 -26.60 4.94
N ARG A 40 -11.04 -25.95 3.93
CA ARG A 40 -9.69 -25.38 3.94
C ARG A 40 -9.76 -23.95 3.44
N THR A 41 -9.17 -23.03 4.16
CA THR A 41 -9.03 -21.63 3.76
C THR A 41 -7.56 -21.33 3.57
N ARG A 42 -7.23 -20.61 2.52
CA ARG A 42 -5.87 -20.16 2.18
C ARG A 42 -5.94 -18.71 1.73
N GLY A 43 -4.89 -17.94 1.98
CA GLY A 43 -4.68 -16.65 1.33
C GLY A 43 -4.56 -16.83 -0.19
N THR A 44 -4.94 -15.81 -0.94
CA THR A 44 -4.80 -15.80 -2.41
C THR A 44 -3.56 -15.05 -2.86
N GLY A 45 -2.91 -14.31 -1.96
CA GLY A 45 -1.83 -13.38 -2.29
C GLY A 45 -2.33 -12.02 -2.78
N ASP A 46 -3.65 -11.79 -2.75
CA ASP A 46 -4.27 -10.52 -3.10
C ASP A 46 -4.86 -9.86 -1.86
N GLY A 47 -5.13 -8.56 -1.94
CA GLY A 47 -5.79 -7.82 -0.88
C GLY A 47 -6.18 -6.42 -1.32
N ALA A 48 -6.76 -5.67 -0.40
CA ALA A 48 -7.08 -4.27 -0.56
C ALA A 48 -6.65 -3.49 0.68
N LEU A 49 -6.20 -2.26 0.46
CA LEU A 49 -5.82 -1.32 1.49
C LEU A 49 -6.59 -0.03 1.25
N LYS A 50 -7.31 0.45 2.24
CA LYS A 50 -7.95 1.77 2.21
C LYS A 50 -7.21 2.68 3.16
N GLU A 51 -6.78 3.81 2.66
CA GLU A 51 -6.02 4.78 3.43
C GLU A 51 -6.59 6.18 3.32
N SER A 52 -6.58 6.89 4.44
CA SER A 52 -6.81 8.32 4.51
C SER A 52 -5.53 8.99 4.96
N LEU A 53 -4.94 9.85 4.13
CA LEU A 53 -3.61 10.42 4.37
C LEU A 53 -3.39 11.76 3.66
N HIS A 54 -2.35 12.46 4.10
CA HIS A 54 -1.86 13.65 3.44
C HIS A 54 -0.72 13.29 2.49
N VAL A 55 -0.97 13.41 1.19
CA VAL A 55 0.01 13.06 0.15
C VAL A 55 0.67 14.31 -0.40
N PRO A 56 2.01 14.37 -0.47
CA PRO A 56 2.72 15.43 -1.18
C PRO A 56 2.26 15.52 -2.63
N ARG A 57 2.11 16.75 -3.15
CA ARG A 57 1.57 16.96 -4.51
C ARG A 57 2.38 16.25 -5.60
N THR A 58 3.68 16.14 -5.42
CA THR A 58 4.57 15.44 -6.36
C THR A 58 4.22 13.97 -6.45
N VAL A 59 4.08 13.30 -5.31
CA VAL A 59 3.69 11.90 -5.21
C VAL A 59 2.28 11.71 -5.79
N TYR A 60 1.32 12.55 -5.39
CA TYR A 60 -0.05 12.53 -5.89
C TYR A 60 -0.12 12.56 -7.43
N ASN A 61 0.63 13.50 -8.06
CA ASN A 61 0.64 13.62 -9.51
C ASN A 61 1.26 12.40 -10.20
N LYS A 62 2.23 11.73 -9.55
CA LYS A 62 2.87 10.52 -10.07
C LYS A 62 1.93 9.32 -10.01
N ILE A 63 1.35 9.03 -8.84
CA ILE A 63 0.52 7.84 -8.62
C ILE A 63 -0.79 7.85 -9.41
N TYR A 64 -1.30 9.04 -9.73
CA TYR A 64 -2.48 9.22 -10.60
C TYR A 64 -2.13 9.51 -12.06
N ASP A 65 -0.85 9.51 -12.41
CA ASP A 65 -0.36 9.83 -13.76
C ASP A 65 -1.03 11.08 -14.33
N MET A 66 -0.87 12.21 -13.64
CA MET A 66 -1.53 13.48 -13.99
C MET A 66 -0.68 14.41 -14.86
N THR A 67 0.58 14.07 -15.09
CA THR A 67 1.51 14.89 -15.89
C THR A 67 1.30 14.63 -17.38
N ARG A 68 1.26 15.70 -18.18
CA ARG A 68 1.10 15.62 -19.63
C ARG A 68 2.11 16.54 -20.31
N GLU A 69 2.88 16.01 -21.26
CA GLU A 69 3.89 16.77 -22.02
C GLU A 69 3.31 17.93 -22.82
N LYS A 70 2.05 17.82 -23.26
CA LYS A 70 1.36 18.83 -24.07
C LYS A 70 0.76 19.98 -23.27
N LEU A 71 0.82 19.91 -21.93
CA LEU A 71 0.28 20.96 -21.06
C LEU A 71 1.37 21.91 -20.60
N ALA A 72 1.00 23.14 -20.30
CA ALA A 72 1.89 24.12 -19.72
C ALA A 72 2.40 23.65 -18.35
N LYS A 73 3.61 24.07 -17.99
CA LYS A 73 4.21 23.75 -16.70
C LYS A 73 3.28 24.14 -15.53
N GLY A 74 3.03 23.21 -14.63
CA GLY A 74 2.15 23.41 -13.47
C GLY A 74 0.67 23.10 -13.74
N VAL A 75 0.31 22.72 -14.98
CA VAL A 75 -1.02 22.24 -15.34
C VAL A 75 -1.02 20.71 -15.35
N TYR A 76 -1.98 20.11 -14.66
CA TYR A 76 -2.14 18.67 -14.54
C TYR A 76 -3.54 18.27 -15.01
N ALA A 77 -3.65 17.09 -15.61
CA ALA A 77 -4.92 16.56 -16.09
C ALA A 77 -5.10 15.10 -15.70
N TYR A 78 -6.33 14.74 -15.36
CA TYR A 78 -6.74 13.36 -15.11
C TYR A 78 -7.87 12.98 -16.07
N GLY A 79 -7.79 11.78 -16.66
CA GLY A 79 -8.81 11.32 -17.61
C GLY A 79 -8.42 10.00 -18.27
N GLU A 80 -8.98 9.68 -19.40
CA GLU A 80 -8.77 8.42 -20.14
C GLU A 80 -7.31 8.02 -20.36
N ASN A 81 -6.41 9.00 -20.47
CA ASN A 81 -4.99 8.76 -20.69
C ASN A 81 -4.18 8.64 -19.41
N SER A 82 -4.81 8.74 -18.24
CA SER A 82 -4.15 8.53 -16.96
C SER A 82 -4.05 7.04 -16.67
N LYS A 83 -2.82 6.55 -16.52
CA LYS A 83 -2.51 5.15 -16.21
C LYS A 83 -1.85 5.09 -14.84
N HIS A 84 -2.55 4.57 -13.86
CA HIS A 84 -1.98 4.40 -12.54
C HIS A 84 -0.77 3.46 -12.60
N PRO A 85 0.42 3.90 -12.20
CA PRO A 85 1.58 3.02 -12.14
C PRO A 85 1.47 2.04 -10.97
N GLU A 86 2.16 0.91 -11.08
CA GLU A 86 2.43 0.07 -9.92
C GLU A 86 3.40 0.78 -8.97
N PHE A 87 3.31 0.49 -7.68
CA PHE A 87 4.22 1.01 -6.67
C PHE A 87 4.39 0.03 -5.51
N SER A 88 5.43 0.23 -4.73
CA SER A 88 5.62 -0.43 -3.44
C SER A 88 5.30 0.56 -2.33
N LEU A 89 4.70 0.09 -1.25
CA LEU A 89 4.33 0.89 -0.09
C LEU A 89 4.94 0.30 1.18
N THR A 90 5.49 1.15 2.04
CA THR A 90 6.01 0.76 3.35
C THR A 90 5.45 1.67 4.42
N GLN A 91 5.13 1.09 5.57
CA GLN A 91 4.48 1.78 6.68
C GLN A 91 5.10 1.40 8.02
N LYS A 92 5.10 2.36 8.94
CA LYS A 92 5.34 2.13 10.36
C LYS A 92 4.02 2.42 11.09
N VAL A 93 3.50 1.43 11.79
CA VAL A 93 2.26 1.53 12.54
C VAL A 93 2.50 1.20 14.01
N LEU A 94 1.70 1.78 14.88
CA LEU A 94 1.64 1.42 16.29
C LEU A 94 0.40 0.55 16.50
N ASP A 95 0.54 -0.55 17.22
CA ASP A 95 -0.60 -1.35 17.64
C ASP A 95 -1.24 -0.79 18.93
N GLU A 96 -2.28 -1.46 19.42
CA GLU A 96 -3.04 -1.06 20.61
C GLU A 96 -2.18 -1.04 21.90
N ASP A 97 -1.07 -1.78 21.93
CA ASP A 97 -0.13 -1.87 23.03
C ASP A 97 1.12 -0.98 22.83
N GLU A 98 1.06 -0.04 21.90
CA GLU A 98 2.16 0.85 21.49
C GLU A 98 3.39 0.12 20.91
N ASN A 99 3.24 -1.14 20.50
CA ASN A 99 4.30 -1.84 19.81
C ASN A 99 4.43 -1.33 18.37
N VAL A 100 5.66 -1.12 17.96
CA VAL A 100 5.98 -0.71 16.61
C VAL A 100 5.94 -1.91 15.67
N LYS A 101 5.11 -1.79 14.63
CA LYS A 101 5.04 -2.74 13.51
C LYS A 101 5.48 -2.06 12.23
N TYR A 102 6.29 -2.76 11.47
CA TYR A 102 6.62 -2.40 10.11
C TYR A 102 5.78 -3.23 9.15
N LYS A 103 5.17 -2.58 8.16
CA LYS A 103 4.44 -3.24 7.07
C LYS A 103 5.06 -2.86 5.74
N ALA A 104 5.08 -3.80 4.81
CA ALA A 104 5.50 -3.56 3.43
C ALA A 104 4.57 -4.29 2.46
N TYR A 105 4.18 -3.59 1.42
CA TYR A 105 3.34 -4.07 0.33
C TYR A 105 4.14 -3.93 -0.97
N PRO A 106 4.78 -5.00 -1.44
CA PRO A 106 5.76 -4.93 -2.54
C PRO A 106 5.17 -4.49 -3.87
N ARG A 107 3.91 -4.87 -4.12
CA ARG A 107 3.23 -4.57 -5.38
C ARG A 107 1.81 -4.08 -5.14
N CYS A 108 1.61 -2.83 -5.44
CA CYS A 108 0.34 -2.13 -5.25
C CYS A 108 -0.06 -1.40 -6.53
N ILE A 109 -1.36 -1.17 -6.67
CA ILE A 109 -1.91 -0.28 -7.69
C ILE A 109 -3.13 0.47 -7.12
N LEU A 110 -3.28 1.74 -7.46
CA LEU A 110 -4.49 2.47 -7.09
C LEU A 110 -5.69 1.96 -7.90
N SER A 111 -6.72 1.51 -7.21
CA SER A 111 -8.01 1.09 -7.81
C SER A 111 -9.08 2.18 -7.74
N SER A 112 -8.83 3.27 -7.01
CA SER A 112 -9.71 4.46 -6.99
C SER A 112 -9.12 5.62 -7.78
N GLY A 113 -9.99 6.43 -8.38
CA GLY A 113 -9.61 7.71 -8.96
C GLY A 113 -9.35 8.77 -7.90
N PRO A 114 -8.79 9.95 -8.29
CA PRO A 114 -8.55 11.06 -7.37
C PRO A 114 -9.84 11.49 -6.67
N SER A 115 -9.87 11.41 -5.35
CA SER A 115 -10.98 11.86 -4.52
C SER A 115 -10.48 12.86 -3.49
N ARG A 116 -11.03 14.07 -3.48
CA ARG A 116 -10.73 15.12 -2.50
C ARG A 116 -12.01 15.72 -1.98
N LYS A 117 -12.10 15.79 -0.67
CA LYS A 117 -13.11 16.60 0.00
C LYS A 117 -12.49 17.98 0.29
N ILE A 118 -13.13 19.06 -0.19
CA ILE A 118 -12.71 20.43 0.06
C ILE A 118 -13.83 21.11 0.80
N GLU A 119 -13.58 21.55 2.02
CA GLU A 119 -14.53 22.31 2.84
C GLU A 119 -13.93 23.70 3.11
N ASN A 120 -14.63 24.75 2.66
CA ASN A 120 -14.20 26.12 2.94
C ASN A 120 -14.45 26.45 4.42
N GLY A 121 -13.39 26.92 5.09
CA GLY A 121 -13.47 27.26 6.51
C GLY A 121 -13.28 26.08 7.47
N ALA A 122 -12.91 24.90 6.98
CA ALA A 122 -12.50 23.79 7.82
C ALA A 122 -11.23 24.13 8.60
N GLU A 123 -11.17 23.75 9.87
CA GLU A 123 -9.97 23.95 10.73
C GLU A 123 -8.86 22.94 10.40
N GLU A 124 -9.22 21.81 9.75
CA GLU A 124 -8.30 20.74 9.37
C GLU A 124 -8.17 20.63 7.85
N VAL A 125 -6.99 20.25 7.40
CA VAL A 125 -6.74 19.97 5.98
C VAL A 125 -7.40 18.63 5.62
N ALA A 126 -8.19 18.62 4.55
CA ALA A 126 -8.86 17.40 4.09
C ALA A 126 -7.82 16.34 3.67
N GLU A 127 -7.99 15.14 4.20
CA GLU A 127 -7.22 13.97 3.82
C GLU A 127 -7.66 13.44 2.44
N LEU A 128 -6.73 12.77 1.78
CA LEU A 128 -7.01 12.06 0.54
C LEU A 128 -7.38 10.62 0.88
N GLU A 129 -8.55 10.18 0.44
CA GLU A 129 -8.94 8.77 0.52
C GLU A 129 -8.44 8.02 -0.70
N MET A 130 -7.72 6.93 -0.47
CA MET A 130 -7.19 6.05 -1.52
C MET A 130 -7.62 4.61 -1.28
N THR A 131 -8.01 3.93 -2.36
CA THR A 131 -8.16 2.48 -2.37
C THR A 131 -7.04 1.90 -3.21
N ILE A 132 -6.31 0.99 -2.61
CA ILE A 132 -5.10 0.38 -3.17
C ILE A 132 -5.35 -1.12 -3.26
N ASP A 133 -5.19 -1.70 -4.43
CA ASP A 133 -5.20 -3.15 -4.61
C ASP A 133 -3.79 -3.68 -4.36
N LEU A 134 -3.71 -4.71 -3.53
CA LEU A 134 -2.49 -5.41 -3.20
C LEU A 134 -2.36 -6.64 -4.12
N MET A 135 -1.20 -6.78 -4.74
CA MET A 135 -0.92 -7.86 -5.68
C MET A 135 0.23 -8.74 -5.15
N PRO A 136 0.23 -10.03 -5.48
CA PRO A 136 1.31 -10.91 -5.07
C PRO A 136 2.63 -10.52 -5.75
N ASP A 137 3.70 -10.62 -4.99
CA ASP A 137 5.06 -10.54 -5.49
C ASP A 137 5.50 -11.86 -6.15
N GLU A 138 6.79 -12.01 -6.46
CA GLU A 138 7.36 -13.22 -7.04
C GLU A 138 7.30 -14.46 -6.12
N ASN A 139 7.15 -14.26 -4.81
CA ASN A 139 6.97 -15.31 -3.81
C ASN A 139 5.49 -15.67 -3.58
N GLY A 140 4.57 -14.90 -4.18
CA GLY A 140 3.13 -15.05 -3.99
C GLY A 140 2.59 -14.34 -2.75
N GLU A 141 3.36 -13.42 -2.15
CA GLU A 141 2.99 -12.67 -0.95
C GLU A 141 2.65 -11.22 -1.32
N CYS A 142 1.55 -10.71 -0.79
CA CYS A 142 1.13 -9.30 -1.01
C CYS A 142 1.49 -8.37 0.14
N MET A 143 1.88 -8.92 1.29
CA MET A 143 2.21 -8.15 2.48
C MET A 143 3.29 -8.83 3.31
N TYR A 144 4.19 -8.03 3.87
CA TYR A 144 5.18 -8.41 4.87
C TYR A 144 4.97 -7.57 6.12
N GLU A 145 5.02 -8.21 7.28
CA GLU A 145 4.89 -7.54 8.58
C GLU A 145 6.02 -7.97 9.50
N ALA A 146 6.57 -7.05 10.27
CA ALA A 146 7.54 -7.33 11.30
C ALA A 146 7.27 -6.50 12.57
N LEU A 147 7.38 -7.12 13.73
CA LEU A 147 7.42 -6.41 15.01
C LEU A 147 8.84 -5.92 15.26
N GLU A 148 9.00 -4.64 15.57
CA GLU A 148 10.32 -4.05 15.82
C GLU A 148 11.06 -4.77 16.96
N SER A 149 10.33 -5.21 17.99
CA SER A 149 10.87 -5.93 19.15
C SER A 149 11.37 -7.35 18.83
N GLU A 150 10.90 -7.95 17.74
CA GLU A 150 11.28 -9.31 17.32
C GLU A 150 12.39 -9.29 16.25
N LEU A 151 12.64 -8.13 15.64
CA LEU A 151 13.72 -7.98 14.65
C LEU A 151 15.09 -7.95 15.34
N GLU A 152 15.90 -8.94 15.07
CA GLU A 152 17.30 -9.00 15.55
C GLU A 152 18.24 -8.11 14.74
N SER A 153 17.93 -7.90 13.45
CA SER A 153 18.76 -7.10 12.54
C SER A 153 18.42 -5.63 12.59
N GLU A 154 19.37 -4.82 13.04
CA GLU A 154 19.27 -3.35 12.99
C GLU A 154 19.25 -2.82 11.54
N GLU A 155 19.88 -3.52 10.60
CA GLU A 155 19.86 -3.19 9.19
C GLU A 155 18.43 -3.25 8.63
N ILE A 156 17.68 -4.31 8.95
CA ILE A 156 16.28 -4.46 8.54
C ILE A 156 15.44 -3.30 9.08
N LYS A 157 15.60 -2.94 10.36
CA LYS A 157 14.86 -1.83 10.99
C LYS A 157 15.14 -0.50 10.29
N GLN A 158 16.39 -0.21 9.97
CA GLN A 158 16.80 1.05 9.35
C GLN A 158 16.36 1.16 7.88
N GLN A 159 16.38 0.04 7.15
CA GLN A 159 16.11 0.04 5.72
C GLN A 159 14.65 -0.24 5.37
N TRP A 160 13.82 -0.75 6.30
CA TRP A 160 12.45 -1.17 6.02
C TRP A 160 11.62 -0.12 5.30
N LEU A 161 11.64 1.13 5.77
CA LEU A 161 10.81 2.19 5.23
C LEU A 161 11.35 2.79 3.92
N THR A 162 12.66 2.84 3.77
CA THR A 162 13.30 3.64 2.71
C THR A 162 14.01 2.82 1.64
N ASN A 163 14.20 1.53 1.89
CA ASN A 163 14.92 0.62 0.98
C ASN A 163 14.41 -0.82 1.08
N PHE A 164 13.12 -1.02 1.28
CA PHE A 164 12.54 -2.36 1.35
C PHE A 164 12.79 -3.13 0.05
N SER A 165 13.25 -4.37 0.20
CA SER A 165 13.39 -5.33 -0.88
C SER A 165 13.18 -6.75 -0.35
N LEU A 166 12.85 -7.69 -1.22
CA LEU A 166 12.67 -9.10 -0.83
C LEU A 166 13.98 -9.71 -0.33
N GLU A 167 15.13 -9.24 -0.82
CA GLU A 167 16.45 -9.68 -0.34
C GLU A 167 16.71 -9.25 1.11
N LEU A 168 16.24 -8.05 1.49
CA LEU A 168 16.41 -7.52 2.84
C LEU A 168 15.77 -8.41 3.92
N VAL A 169 14.67 -9.09 3.59
CA VAL A 169 13.86 -9.88 4.53
C VAL A 169 14.07 -11.39 4.39
N LYS A 170 14.98 -11.85 3.55
CA LYS A 170 15.35 -13.27 3.47
C LYS A 170 16.08 -13.71 4.72
N ALA A 171 15.77 -14.93 5.16
CA ALA A 171 16.60 -15.59 6.17
C ALA A 171 18.01 -15.87 5.62
N VAL A 172 19.02 -15.55 6.41
CA VAL A 172 20.43 -15.81 6.14
C VAL A 172 20.78 -17.26 6.48
#